data_81ac19817fa3be93a35f669403fc12e2
#
_entry.id   81ac19817fa3be93a35f669403fc12e2
#
_cell.length_a   1.000
_cell.length_b   1.000
_cell.length_c   1.000
_cell.angle_alpha   90.00
_cell.angle_beta   90.00
_cell.angle_gamma   90.00
#
_symmetry.space_group_name_H-M   'P 1'
#
loop_
_entity.id
_entity.type
_entity.pdbx_description
1 polymer ?
#
loop_
_entity_poly.entity_id
_entity_poly.type
_entity_poly.pdbx_seq_one_letter_code
_entity_poly.pdbx_strand_id
1 'polypeptide(L)'
;GEEIFERIVDPRMGAATVRTKEGTSNIINSMGELGFIFRAAPGVDIEAGVARINDLLSWDDSEPLTEENRPRLYVSDRCENLITCLMEYTGSGNTEQFKDFIDCLRYFCICDPEHVTNSMLACTGGGGY
;
A
#
# COMPACT_ATOMS: atom_id res chain seq x y z
N GLY A 1 10.29 -1.12 19.03
CA GLY A 1 9.66 -1.60 17.80
C GLY A 1 9.17 -0.44 16.95
N GLU A 2 8.94 -0.67 15.68
CA GLU A 2 8.36 0.34 14.80
C GLU A 2 6.89 0.57 15.16
N GLU A 3 6.49 1.82 15.20
CA GLU A 3 5.09 2.19 15.39
C GLU A 3 4.38 2.13 14.05
N ILE A 4 3.30 1.35 13.99
CA ILE A 4 2.49 1.23 12.77
C ILE A 4 1.43 2.33 12.80
N PHE A 5 1.57 3.30 11.91
CA PHE A 5 0.63 4.41 11.78
C PHE A 5 -0.70 3.97 11.15
N GLU A 6 -0.64 3.19 10.08
CA GLU A 6 -1.82 2.75 9.34
C GLU A 6 -1.64 1.35 8.78
N ARG A 7 -2.73 0.58 8.74
CA ARG A 7 -2.82 -0.71 8.06
C ARG A 7 -3.83 -0.63 6.95
N ILE A 8 -3.42 -1.03 5.76
CA ILE A 8 -4.23 -0.95 4.54
C ILE A 8 -4.50 -2.37 4.03
N VAL A 9 -5.70 -2.61 3.56
CA VAL A 9 -6.12 -3.91 3.00
C VAL A 9 -6.81 -3.72 1.65
N ASP A 10 -6.72 -4.74 0.80
CA ASP A 10 -7.52 -4.82 -0.43
C ASP A 10 -9.01 -4.59 -0.10
N PRO A 11 -9.69 -3.63 -0.76
CA PRO A 11 -11.08 -3.30 -0.45
C PRO A 11 -12.02 -4.48 -0.65
N ARG A 12 -11.76 -5.36 -1.62
CA ARG A 12 -12.58 -6.56 -1.87
C ARG A 12 -12.38 -7.61 -0.78
N MET A 13 -11.15 -7.85 -0.38
CA MET A 13 -10.83 -8.78 0.71
C MET A 13 -11.32 -8.25 2.05
N GLY A 14 -11.15 -6.95 2.31
CA GLY A 14 -11.63 -6.31 3.53
C GLY A 14 -13.15 -6.40 3.71
N ALA A 15 -13.90 -6.33 2.61
CA ALA A 15 -15.35 -6.48 2.58
C ALA A 15 -15.82 -7.94 2.50
N ALA A 16 -14.93 -8.93 2.34
CA ALA A 16 -15.30 -10.34 2.23
C ALA A 16 -16.03 -10.82 3.49
N THR A 17 -17.09 -11.57 3.27
CA THR A 17 -17.96 -12.07 4.34
C THR A 17 -17.26 -13.14 5.17
N VAL A 18 -17.32 -12.98 6.49
CA VAL A 18 -16.81 -13.93 7.48
C VAL A 18 -17.96 -14.39 8.36
N ARG A 19 -18.07 -15.68 8.59
CA ARG A 19 -19.02 -16.23 9.56
C ARG A 19 -18.41 -16.18 10.97
N THR A 20 -19.13 -15.57 11.89
CA THR A 20 -18.78 -15.51 13.30
C THR A 20 -19.80 -16.29 14.14
N LYS A 21 -19.53 -16.49 15.42
CA LYS A 21 -20.49 -17.13 16.35
C LYS A 21 -21.77 -16.33 16.52
N GLU A 22 -21.70 -15.03 16.31
CA GLU A 22 -22.80 -14.07 16.50
C GLU A 22 -23.54 -13.74 15.21
N GLY A 23 -23.05 -14.27 14.04
CA GLY A 23 -23.66 -14.02 12.76
C GLY A 23 -22.65 -13.84 11.62
N THR A 24 -22.88 -12.85 10.78
CA THR A 24 -22.04 -12.55 9.64
C THR A 24 -21.37 -11.20 9.82
N SER A 25 -20.06 -11.13 9.54
CA SER A 25 -19.26 -9.93 9.59
C SER A 25 -18.40 -9.83 8.31
N ASN A 26 -17.52 -8.86 8.23
CA ASN A 26 -16.48 -8.78 7.21
C ASN A 26 -15.08 -8.87 7.85
N ILE A 27 -14.06 -9.05 7.02
CA ILE A 27 -12.68 -9.23 7.50
C ILE A 27 -12.22 -8.01 8.30
N ILE A 28 -12.50 -6.78 7.85
CA ILE A 28 -12.09 -5.55 8.54
C ILE A 28 -12.67 -5.51 9.96
N ASN A 29 -13.97 -5.78 10.09
CA ASN A 29 -14.62 -5.78 11.40
C ASN A 29 -14.08 -6.88 12.31
N SER A 30 -13.93 -8.10 11.78
CA SER A 30 -13.40 -9.23 12.57
C SER A 30 -11.97 -9.00 13.05
N MET A 31 -11.12 -8.37 12.23
CA MET A 31 -9.77 -7.97 12.63
C MET A 31 -9.79 -6.84 13.65
N GLY A 32 -10.74 -5.91 13.53
CA GLY A 32 -10.97 -4.83 14.49
C GLY A 32 -11.32 -5.34 15.89
N GLU A 33 -12.14 -6.39 15.98
CA GLU A 33 -12.49 -7.07 17.26
C GLU A 33 -11.26 -7.70 17.94
N LEU A 34 -10.26 -8.10 17.15
CA LEU A 34 -8.97 -8.60 17.62
C LEU A 34 -7.95 -7.49 17.93
N GLY A 35 -8.33 -6.22 17.80
CA GLY A 35 -7.46 -5.07 18.04
C GLY A 35 -6.62 -4.64 16.83
N PHE A 36 -6.83 -5.24 15.66
CA PHE A 36 -6.13 -4.86 14.42
C PHE A 36 -7.02 -3.96 13.55
N ILE A 37 -6.78 -2.68 13.59
CA ILE A 37 -7.53 -1.70 12.82
C ILE A 37 -6.97 -1.61 11.41
N PHE A 38 -7.80 -1.90 10.41
CA PHE A 38 -7.47 -1.79 9.00
C PHE A 38 -8.38 -0.79 8.30
N ARG A 39 -7.83 -0.10 7.31
CA ARG A 39 -8.58 0.71 6.35
C ARG A 39 -8.55 0.04 4.98
N ALA A 40 -9.69 0.01 4.29
CA ALA A 40 -9.71 -0.39 2.89
C ALA A 40 -8.96 0.63 2.03
N ALA A 41 -8.11 0.15 1.11
CA ALA A 41 -7.53 1.03 0.11
C ALA A 41 -8.63 1.63 -0.80
N PRO A 42 -8.41 2.82 -1.38
CA PRO A 42 -9.33 3.37 -2.37
C PRO A 42 -9.53 2.40 -3.53
N GLY A 43 -10.77 2.25 -3.97
CA GLY A 43 -11.11 1.43 -5.13
C GLY A 43 -10.80 2.17 -6.43
N VAL A 44 -9.58 2.00 -6.94
CA VAL A 44 -9.18 2.47 -8.27
C VAL A 44 -8.93 1.29 -9.19
N ASP A 45 -9.06 1.50 -10.50
CA ASP A 45 -8.75 0.46 -11.47
C ASP A 45 -7.24 0.11 -11.47
N ILE A 46 -6.91 -1.05 -12.02
CA ILE A 46 -5.54 -1.56 -12.05
C ILE A 46 -4.63 -0.62 -12.85
N GLU A 47 -5.11 -0.10 -13.97
CA GLU A 47 -4.33 0.77 -14.86
C GLU A 47 -3.96 2.08 -14.16
N ALA A 48 -4.91 2.70 -13.46
CA ALA A 48 -4.65 3.91 -12.68
C ALA A 48 -3.64 3.66 -11.55
N GLY A 49 -3.72 2.51 -10.90
CA GLY A 49 -2.77 2.12 -9.85
C GLY A 49 -1.36 1.88 -10.41
N VAL A 50 -1.24 1.21 -11.54
CA VAL A 50 0.06 1.00 -12.22
C VAL A 50 0.64 2.32 -12.72
N ALA A 51 -0.18 3.21 -13.28
CA ALA A 51 0.24 4.54 -13.68
C ALA A 51 0.79 5.35 -12.50
N ARG A 52 0.18 5.23 -11.31
CA ARG A 52 0.67 5.86 -10.08
C ARG A 52 2.04 5.33 -9.66
N ILE A 53 2.27 4.02 -9.72
CA ILE A 53 3.58 3.43 -9.44
C ILE A 53 4.63 3.97 -10.41
N ASN A 54 4.34 3.96 -11.71
CA ASN A 54 5.25 4.45 -12.74
C ASN A 54 5.56 5.94 -12.56
N ASP A 55 4.58 6.77 -12.22
CA ASP A 55 4.77 8.18 -11.93
C ASP A 55 5.73 8.39 -10.73
N LEU A 56 5.58 7.60 -9.68
CA LEU A 56 6.44 7.68 -8.49
C LEU A 56 7.88 7.18 -8.73
N LEU A 57 8.08 6.26 -9.66
CA LEU A 57 9.38 5.72 -10.03
C LEU A 57 10.10 6.56 -11.10
N SER A 58 9.37 7.41 -11.83
CA SER A 58 9.91 8.14 -12.98
C SER A 58 10.73 9.37 -12.58
N TRP A 59 11.75 9.65 -13.37
CA TRP A 59 12.52 10.89 -13.39
C TRP A 59 13.12 11.08 -14.79
N ASP A 60 13.60 12.27 -15.11
CA ASP A 60 14.34 12.52 -16.33
C ASP A 60 15.82 12.16 -16.12
N ASP A 61 16.27 11.07 -16.71
CA ASP A 61 17.64 10.57 -16.58
C ASP A 61 18.67 11.35 -17.42
N SER A 62 18.21 12.22 -18.30
CA SER A 62 19.06 13.15 -19.06
C SER A 62 19.48 14.39 -18.25
N GLU A 63 18.80 14.66 -17.15
CA GLU A 63 19.03 15.80 -16.27
C GLU A 63 19.61 15.37 -14.90
N PRO A 64 20.36 16.24 -14.22
CA PRO A 64 20.83 15.92 -12.86
C PRO A 64 19.71 15.64 -11.88
N LEU A 65 19.96 14.76 -10.92
CA LEU A 65 19.05 14.50 -9.80
C LEU A 65 18.95 15.75 -8.89
N THR A 66 17.73 16.27 -8.76
CA THR A 66 17.37 17.38 -7.87
C THR A 66 16.13 17.01 -7.04
N GLU A 67 15.65 17.91 -6.20
CA GLU A 67 14.38 17.68 -5.49
C GLU A 67 13.19 17.58 -6.43
N GLU A 68 13.22 18.31 -7.54
CA GLU A 68 12.16 18.31 -8.56
C GLU A 68 12.31 17.16 -9.56
N ASN A 69 13.54 16.72 -9.82
CA ASN A 69 13.86 15.65 -10.78
C ASN A 69 14.49 14.46 -10.07
N ARG A 70 13.66 13.66 -9.40
CA ARG A 70 14.07 12.40 -8.76
C ARG A 70 12.89 11.45 -8.63
N PRO A 71 13.12 10.14 -8.55
CA PRO A 71 12.07 9.22 -8.14
C PRO A 71 11.53 9.61 -6.77
N ARG A 72 10.23 9.44 -6.56
CA ARG A 72 9.56 9.66 -5.27
C ARG A 72 9.33 8.34 -4.52
N LEU A 73 9.56 7.21 -5.17
CA LEU A 73 9.51 5.88 -4.60
C LEU A 73 10.86 5.20 -4.77
N TYR A 74 11.41 4.70 -3.69
CA TYR A 74 12.64 3.91 -3.66
C TYR A 74 12.33 2.53 -3.08
N VAL A 75 12.89 1.49 -3.69
CA VAL A 75 12.77 0.12 -3.22
C VAL A 75 14.13 -0.34 -2.70
N SER A 76 14.18 -0.80 -1.46
CA SER A 76 15.42 -1.36 -0.90
C SER A 76 15.85 -2.59 -1.69
N ASP A 77 17.15 -2.76 -1.90
CA ASP A 77 17.77 -3.95 -2.50
C ASP A 77 17.45 -5.25 -1.74
N ARG A 78 17.11 -5.14 -0.45
CA ARG A 78 16.65 -6.26 0.38
C ARG A 78 15.24 -6.75 0.04
N CYS A 79 14.46 -5.97 -0.68
CA CYS A 79 13.12 -6.33 -1.13
C CYS A 79 13.17 -7.17 -2.42
N GLU A 80 13.94 -8.25 -2.44
CA GLU A 80 14.23 -9.06 -3.63
C GLU A 80 12.95 -9.56 -4.33
N ASN A 81 11.96 -10.01 -3.57
CA ASN A 81 10.69 -10.49 -4.13
C ASN A 81 9.92 -9.36 -4.83
N LEU A 82 9.87 -8.18 -4.24
CA LEU A 82 9.21 -7.03 -4.86
C LEU A 82 9.94 -6.59 -6.13
N ILE A 83 11.27 -6.55 -6.10
CA ILE A 83 12.11 -6.21 -7.27
C ILE A 83 11.85 -7.20 -8.40
N THR A 84 11.87 -8.51 -8.10
CA THR A 84 11.56 -9.55 -9.09
C THR A 84 10.16 -9.34 -9.68
N CYS A 85 9.15 -9.08 -8.85
CA CYS A 85 7.80 -8.82 -9.32
C CYS A 85 7.71 -7.59 -10.22
N LEU A 86 8.41 -6.50 -9.89
CA LEU A 86 8.45 -5.29 -10.72
C LEU A 86 9.12 -5.52 -12.08
N MET A 87 10.09 -6.42 -12.15
CA MET A 87 10.79 -6.76 -13.39
C MET A 87 10.02 -7.73 -14.27
N GLU A 88 9.29 -8.67 -13.68
CA GLU A 88 8.69 -9.81 -14.38
C GLU A 88 7.18 -9.65 -14.64
N TYR A 89 6.47 -8.83 -13.87
CA TYR A 89 5.03 -8.68 -14.02
C TYR A 89 4.66 -7.83 -15.24
N THR A 90 3.94 -8.43 -16.17
CA THR A 90 3.48 -7.77 -17.41
C THR A 90 1.99 -7.45 -17.43
N GLY A 91 1.24 -7.86 -16.41
CA GLY A 91 -0.22 -7.71 -16.37
C GLY A 91 -0.97 -8.71 -17.24
N SER A 92 -0.28 -9.65 -17.87
CA SER A 92 -0.89 -10.66 -18.75
C SER A 92 -0.11 -11.97 -18.75
N GLY A 93 -0.73 -13.05 -19.23
CA GLY A 93 -0.11 -14.36 -19.37
C GLY A 93 0.19 -15.03 -18.02
N ASN A 94 1.31 -15.76 -17.95
CA ASN A 94 1.71 -16.55 -16.77
C ASN A 94 2.39 -15.73 -15.66
N THR A 95 2.10 -14.44 -15.57
CA THR A 95 2.73 -13.56 -14.57
C THR A 95 1.89 -13.34 -13.30
N GLU A 96 0.79 -14.07 -13.14
CA GLU A 96 -0.09 -14.00 -11.97
C GLU A 96 0.63 -14.28 -10.64
N GLN A 97 1.67 -15.14 -10.65
CA GLN A 97 2.50 -15.42 -9.48
C GLN A 97 3.22 -14.17 -8.91
N PHE A 98 3.39 -13.12 -9.72
CA PHE A 98 4.04 -11.87 -9.32
C PHE A 98 3.03 -10.79 -8.91
N LYS A 99 1.75 -11.07 -9.05
CA LYS A 99 0.68 -10.10 -8.88
C LYS A 99 0.52 -9.59 -7.45
N ASP A 100 0.62 -10.48 -6.46
CA ASP A 100 0.29 -10.14 -5.08
C ASP A 100 1.17 -9.00 -4.53
N PHE A 101 2.47 -9.01 -4.81
CA PHE A 101 3.37 -7.93 -4.41
C PHE A 101 3.07 -6.63 -5.16
N ILE A 102 2.73 -6.72 -6.45
CA ILE A 102 2.36 -5.55 -7.25
C ILE A 102 1.03 -4.96 -6.75
N ASP A 103 0.06 -5.78 -6.40
CA ASP A 103 -1.20 -5.33 -5.83
C ASP A 103 -0.98 -4.63 -4.48
N CYS A 104 -0.16 -5.18 -3.60
CA CYS A 104 0.20 -4.54 -2.34
C CYS A 104 0.88 -3.18 -2.56
N LEU A 105 1.86 -3.12 -3.46
CA LEU A 105 2.53 -1.86 -3.81
C LEU A 105 1.55 -0.85 -4.42
N ARG A 106 0.65 -1.30 -5.27
CA ARG A 106 -0.39 -0.47 -5.88
C ARG A 106 -1.30 0.14 -4.82
N TYR A 107 -1.82 -0.65 -3.88
CA TYR A 107 -2.63 -0.15 -2.77
C TYR A 107 -1.87 0.86 -1.91
N PHE A 108 -0.62 0.60 -1.63
CA PHE A 108 0.23 1.53 -0.90
C PHE A 108 0.38 2.86 -1.64
N CYS A 109 0.72 2.84 -2.92
CA CYS A 109 0.97 4.04 -3.71
C CYS A 109 -0.28 4.90 -3.95
N ILE A 110 -1.46 4.29 -4.09
CA ILE A 110 -2.72 5.05 -4.27
C ILE A 110 -3.23 5.68 -2.97
N CYS A 111 -2.71 5.26 -1.82
CA CYS A 111 -3.02 5.88 -0.53
C CYS A 111 -2.20 7.15 -0.26
N ASP A 112 -1.33 7.56 -1.16
CA ASP A 112 -0.43 8.71 -1.03
C ASP A 112 0.32 8.72 0.31
N PRO A 113 1.15 7.68 0.57
CA PRO A 113 1.80 7.54 1.85
C PRO A 113 2.77 8.69 2.11
N GLU A 114 2.70 9.26 3.30
CA GLU A 114 3.60 10.29 3.77
C GLU A 114 4.47 9.78 4.93
N HIS A 115 5.69 10.29 5.03
CA HIS A 115 6.53 10.01 6.18
C HIS A 115 6.00 10.75 7.41
N VAL A 116 5.60 10.01 8.42
CA VAL A 116 5.11 10.57 9.69
C VAL A 116 6.20 10.45 10.75
N THR A 117 6.63 11.59 11.29
CA THR A 117 7.58 11.63 12.39
C THR A 117 6.88 11.44 13.74
N ASN A 118 7.61 10.98 14.76
CA ASN A 118 7.07 10.84 16.12
C ASN A 118 6.49 12.15 16.67
N SER A 119 7.03 13.31 16.27
CA SER A 119 6.50 14.61 16.65
C SER A 119 5.13 14.89 16.03
N MET A 120 4.87 14.41 14.81
CA MET A 120 3.57 14.53 14.15
C MET A 120 2.52 13.62 14.81
N LEU A 121 2.93 12.40 15.20
CA LEU A 121 2.08 11.47 15.94
C LEU A 121 1.64 12.04 17.30
N ALA A 122 2.54 12.71 18.02
CA ALA A 122 2.24 13.35 19.30
C ALA A 122 1.21 14.49 19.16
N CYS A 123 1.21 15.22 18.05
CA CYS A 123 0.23 16.30 17.78
C CYS A 123 -1.17 15.76 17.48
N THR A 124 -1.29 14.60 16.84
CA THR A 124 -2.58 13.98 16.54
C THR A 124 -3.19 13.27 17.76
N GLY A 125 -2.38 12.84 18.73
CA GLY A 125 -2.83 12.24 19.99
C GLY A 125 -3.40 13.23 21.02
N GLY A 126 -3.20 14.53 20.84
CA GLY A 126 -3.64 15.58 21.77
C GLY A 126 -5.09 16.04 21.61
N GLY A 127 -5.85 15.51 20.66
CA GLY A 127 -7.25 15.86 20.37
C GLY A 127 -8.26 14.78 20.74
N GLY A 128 -7.87 13.79 21.52
CA GLY A 128 -8.75 12.71 21.93
C GLY A 128 -9.72 13.12 23.05
N TYR A 129 -10.91 12.76 22.93
CA TYR A 129 -11.94 12.75 23.99
C TYR A 129 -12.32 11.38 24.29
#